data_3aaf0d9524b5e2563077f47d2f926f4d
#
_entry.id   3aaf0d9524b5e2563077f47d2f926f4d
#
_cell.length_a   1.000
_cell.length_b   1.000
_cell.length_c   1.000
_cell.angle_alpha   90.00
_cell.angle_beta   90.00
_cell.angle_gamma   90.00
#
_symmetry.space_group_name_H-M   'P 1'
#
loop_
_entity.id
_entity.type
_entity.pdbx_description
1 polymer ?
#
loop_
_entity_poly.entity_id
_entity_poly.type
_entity_poly.pdbx_seq_one_letter_code
_entity_poly.pdbx_strand_id
1 'polypeptide(L)'
;LVPYRRLQADFVKIFFGGEQSYRAIIHKNIPIRSIGIEIFPEYYIKYLKKNYGSEYENPQEALLNIDQTVHFPELVAILRQIWHYQGEGMSARLFYDGKIAEAIALILAYRQNHPTRDEKSISIKDIEYLNAVASYIGDHFQTELSLEHLTNIACMGSTKLKSLFKQQYGCTISEYIRQRRLSHAEMLLVSTDFTMMQIAKTIGYSNAGRFAHDFKQSTGLLPAEYRKAARKK
;
A
#
# COMPACT_ATOMS: atom_id res chain seq x y z
N LEU A 1 -15.79 -22.93 -3.00
CA LEU A 1 -15.55 -21.64 -3.64
C LEU A 1 -14.36 -21.02 -2.94
N VAL A 2 -13.24 -20.87 -3.65
CA VAL A 2 -12.08 -20.12 -3.13
C VAL A 2 -12.53 -18.66 -2.99
N PRO A 3 -12.46 -18.05 -1.82
CA PRO A 3 -12.91 -16.68 -1.65
C PRO A 3 -12.03 -15.75 -2.51
N TYR A 4 -12.64 -15.03 -3.43
CA TYR A 4 -11.96 -14.00 -4.19
C TYR A 4 -11.64 -12.83 -3.27
N ARG A 5 -10.38 -12.40 -3.27
CA ARG A 5 -9.95 -11.23 -2.55
C ARG A 5 -9.69 -10.10 -3.53
N ARG A 6 -10.35 -8.95 -3.34
CA ARG A 6 -10.13 -7.78 -4.17
C ARG A 6 -8.76 -7.18 -3.83
N LEU A 7 -7.88 -7.07 -4.83
CA LEU A 7 -6.64 -6.32 -4.69
C LEU A 7 -6.97 -4.83 -4.60
N GLN A 8 -6.48 -4.20 -3.56
CA GLN A 8 -6.61 -2.76 -3.34
C GLN A 8 -5.34 -2.06 -3.82
N ALA A 9 -5.42 -0.74 -4.06
CA ALA A 9 -4.22 0.05 -4.29
C ALA A 9 -3.32 0.00 -3.06
N ASP A 10 -2.02 0.01 -3.28
CA ASP A 10 -0.99 -0.06 -2.23
C ASP A 10 -1.01 -1.34 -1.39
N PHE A 11 -1.58 -2.42 -1.94
CA PHE A 11 -1.61 -3.73 -1.31
C PHE A 11 -0.26 -4.42 -1.45
N VAL A 12 0.29 -4.87 -0.32
CA VAL A 12 1.51 -5.67 -0.27
C VAL A 12 1.15 -7.14 -0.26
N LYS A 13 1.68 -7.90 -1.20
CA LYS A 13 1.56 -9.36 -1.25
C LYS A 13 2.94 -10.00 -1.26
N ILE A 14 3.14 -10.94 -0.38
CA ILE A 14 4.36 -11.73 -0.30
C ILE A 14 4.13 -13.06 -1.01
N PHE A 15 5.10 -13.46 -1.82
CA PHE A 15 5.14 -14.77 -2.45
C PHE A 15 6.42 -15.47 -2.03
N PHE A 16 6.29 -16.67 -1.51
CA PHE A 16 7.42 -17.59 -1.30
C PHE A 16 7.53 -18.47 -2.54
N GLY A 17 8.73 -18.53 -3.14
CA GLY A 17 8.98 -19.26 -4.37
C GLY A 17 8.57 -20.73 -4.26
N GLY A 18 7.93 -21.23 -5.31
CA GLY A 18 7.72 -22.66 -5.58
C GLY A 18 6.41 -23.29 -5.12
N GLU A 19 5.65 -22.72 -4.17
CA GLU A 19 4.54 -23.49 -3.57
C GLU A 19 3.13 -22.89 -3.70
N GLN A 20 2.98 -21.64 -4.11
CA GLN A 20 1.65 -21.04 -4.18
C GLN A 20 1.33 -20.49 -5.57
N SER A 21 0.42 -21.17 -6.25
CA SER A 21 -0.22 -20.60 -7.43
C SER A 21 -1.34 -19.65 -7.00
N TYR A 22 -1.38 -18.47 -7.61
CA TYR A 22 -2.52 -17.57 -7.45
C TYR A 22 -3.18 -17.30 -8.80
N ARG A 23 -4.47 -17.03 -8.77
CA ARG A 23 -5.23 -16.61 -9.95
C ARG A 23 -5.72 -15.18 -9.72
N ALA A 24 -5.28 -14.25 -10.56
CA ALA A 24 -5.79 -12.89 -10.57
C ALA A 24 -6.86 -12.74 -11.67
N ILE A 25 -8.00 -12.15 -11.32
CA ILE A 25 -9.01 -11.72 -12.29
C ILE A 25 -8.81 -10.22 -12.48
N ILE A 26 -8.41 -9.85 -13.70
CA ILE A 26 -8.18 -8.47 -14.08
C ILE A 26 -9.35 -8.02 -14.95
N HIS A 27 -10.08 -7.00 -14.50
CA HIS A 27 -11.18 -6.46 -15.27
C HIS A 27 -10.66 -5.63 -16.45
N LYS A 28 -11.32 -5.79 -17.59
CA LYS A 28 -11.04 -4.99 -18.79
C LYS A 28 -11.14 -3.50 -18.46
N ASN A 29 -10.19 -2.72 -18.96
CA ASN A 29 -10.09 -1.26 -18.76
C ASN A 29 -9.70 -0.77 -17.35
N ILE A 30 -9.27 -1.65 -16.46
CA ILE A 30 -8.63 -1.23 -15.19
C ILE A 30 -7.13 -1.44 -15.31
N PRO A 31 -6.32 -0.39 -15.44
CA PRO A 31 -4.87 -0.53 -15.47
C PRO A 31 -4.38 -1.02 -14.11
N ILE A 32 -3.65 -2.11 -14.09
CA ILE A 32 -2.94 -2.60 -12.92
C ILE A 32 -1.46 -2.29 -13.10
N ARG A 33 -0.87 -1.65 -12.10
CA ARG A 33 0.57 -1.48 -12.00
C ARG A 33 1.04 -2.20 -10.75
N SER A 34 2.09 -2.98 -10.89
CA SER A 34 2.73 -3.65 -9.76
C SER A 34 4.23 -3.44 -9.82
N ILE A 35 4.85 -3.32 -8.67
CA ILE A 35 6.28 -3.40 -8.49
C ILE A 35 6.54 -4.56 -7.55
N GLY A 36 7.50 -5.40 -7.87
CA GLY A 36 7.96 -6.47 -7.02
C GLY A 36 9.43 -6.32 -6.68
N ILE A 37 9.79 -6.68 -5.46
CA ILE A 37 11.16 -6.95 -5.05
C ILE A 37 11.25 -8.45 -4.87
N GLU A 38 12.14 -9.09 -5.65
CA GLU A 38 12.43 -10.50 -5.50
C GLU A 38 13.75 -10.66 -4.71
N ILE A 39 13.67 -11.40 -3.60
CA ILE A 39 14.80 -11.61 -2.71
C ILE A 39 15.21 -13.08 -2.84
N PHE A 40 16.35 -13.33 -3.49
CA PHE A 40 16.87 -14.67 -3.65
C PHE A 40 17.51 -15.18 -2.35
N PRO A 41 17.47 -16.51 -2.09
CA PRO A 41 18.09 -17.11 -0.91
C PRO A 41 19.56 -16.75 -0.72
N GLU A 42 20.31 -16.64 -1.82
CA GLU A 42 21.72 -16.26 -1.77
C GLU A 42 21.94 -14.87 -1.18
N TYR A 43 21.02 -13.94 -1.45
CA TYR A 43 21.13 -12.58 -0.92
C TYR A 43 21.00 -12.58 0.60
N TYR A 44 19.95 -13.18 1.16
CA TYR A 44 19.78 -13.14 2.61
C TYR A 44 20.70 -14.08 3.38
N ILE A 45 21.03 -15.26 2.83
CA ILE A 45 21.96 -16.20 3.47
C ILE A 45 23.40 -15.65 3.42
N LYS A 46 23.87 -15.20 2.26
CA LYS A 46 25.26 -14.76 2.11
C LYS A 46 25.49 -13.31 2.55
N TYR A 47 24.59 -12.42 2.24
CA TYR A 47 24.77 -10.99 2.50
C TYR A 47 24.26 -10.57 3.87
N LEU A 48 23.00 -10.83 4.19
CA LEU A 48 22.42 -10.40 5.47
C LEU A 48 23.04 -11.12 6.66
N LYS A 49 23.17 -12.44 6.58
CA LYS A 49 23.79 -13.24 7.64
C LYS A 49 25.25 -12.83 7.88
N LYS A 50 26.02 -12.62 6.82
CA LYS A 50 27.42 -12.21 6.93
C LYS A 50 27.60 -10.82 7.53
N ASN A 51 26.74 -9.86 7.20
CA ASN A 51 26.90 -8.48 7.62
C ASN A 51 26.17 -8.14 8.93
N TYR A 52 25.10 -8.88 9.27
CA TYR A 52 24.19 -8.54 10.35
C TYR A 52 23.95 -9.67 11.37
N GLY A 53 24.57 -10.84 11.18
CA GLY A 53 24.53 -11.95 12.13
C GLY A 53 23.42 -12.96 11.92
N SER A 54 23.35 -13.96 12.83
CA SER A 54 22.48 -15.14 12.71
C SER A 54 20.99 -14.86 12.95
N GLU A 55 20.64 -13.71 13.49
CA GLU A 55 19.24 -13.31 13.71
C GLU A 55 18.42 -13.24 12.38
N TYR A 56 19.13 -13.22 11.26
CA TYR A 56 18.54 -13.17 9.91
C TYR A 56 18.47 -14.53 9.20
N GLU A 57 18.61 -15.63 9.96
CA GLU A 57 18.57 -16.98 9.37
C GLU A 57 17.23 -17.36 8.73
N ASN A 58 16.13 -16.72 9.14
CA ASN A 58 14.83 -16.98 8.55
C ASN A 58 14.03 -15.70 8.25
N PRO A 59 14.34 -15.00 7.14
CA PRO A 59 13.57 -13.82 6.71
C PRO A 59 12.12 -14.15 6.35
N GLN A 60 11.79 -15.42 6.07
CA GLN A 60 10.44 -15.84 5.74
C GLN A 60 9.46 -15.50 6.86
N GLU A 61 9.87 -15.71 8.11
CA GLU A 61 9.01 -15.43 9.26
C GLU A 61 8.74 -13.92 9.43
N ALA A 62 9.75 -13.08 9.17
CA ALA A 62 9.55 -11.63 9.16
C ALA A 62 8.65 -11.16 8.03
N LEU A 63 8.79 -11.75 6.84
CA LEU A 63 8.00 -11.43 5.66
C LEU A 63 6.55 -11.90 5.79
N LEU A 64 6.29 -13.06 6.40
CA LEU A 64 4.93 -13.56 6.61
C LEU A 64 4.05 -12.59 7.42
N ASN A 65 4.64 -11.84 8.33
CA ASN A 65 3.89 -10.90 9.16
C ASN A 65 3.38 -9.67 8.39
N ILE A 66 3.98 -9.33 7.26
CA ILE A 66 3.54 -8.23 6.40
C ILE A 66 2.70 -8.72 5.22
N ASP A 67 2.60 -10.03 5.01
CA ASP A 67 1.75 -10.55 3.94
C ASP A 67 0.31 -10.07 4.14
N GLN A 68 -0.27 -9.57 3.06
CA GLN A 68 -1.64 -9.05 3.03
C GLN A 68 -1.86 -7.74 3.82
N THR A 69 -0.80 -7.03 4.22
CA THR A 69 -0.97 -5.66 4.70
C THR A 69 -1.47 -4.77 3.57
N VAL A 70 -2.50 -4.00 3.88
CA VAL A 70 -3.13 -3.08 2.92
C VAL A 70 -2.52 -1.69 3.01
N HIS A 71 -1.73 -1.44 4.04
CA HIS A 71 -1.19 -0.12 4.30
C HIS A 71 0.23 -0.19 4.87
N PHE A 72 1.18 0.10 4.00
CA PHE A 72 2.58 0.25 4.37
C PHE A 72 3.17 1.44 3.56
N PRO A 73 2.81 2.68 3.93
CA PRO A 73 3.13 3.87 3.15
C PRO A 73 4.63 4.08 2.96
N GLU A 74 5.45 3.73 3.94
CA GLU A 74 6.90 3.85 3.86
C GLU A 74 7.46 2.91 2.77
N LEU A 75 7.01 1.66 2.73
CA LEU A 75 7.40 0.70 1.69
C LEU A 75 6.89 1.14 0.31
N VAL A 76 5.66 1.62 0.23
CA VAL A 76 5.10 2.17 -1.01
C VAL A 76 5.92 3.36 -1.51
N ALA A 77 6.38 4.24 -0.62
CA ALA A 77 7.24 5.37 -0.99
C ALA A 77 8.57 4.91 -1.61
N ILE A 78 9.21 3.88 -1.04
CA ILE A 78 10.42 3.28 -1.61
C ILE A 78 10.14 2.70 -3.01
N LEU A 79 9.07 1.91 -3.15
CA LEU A 79 8.70 1.32 -4.43
C LEU A 79 8.43 2.37 -5.51
N ARG A 80 7.80 3.49 -5.13
CA ARG A 80 7.62 4.64 -6.05
C ARG A 80 8.94 5.28 -6.44
N GLN A 81 9.89 5.44 -5.54
CA GLN A 81 11.23 5.96 -5.86
C GLN A 81 11.95 5.02 -6.83
N ILE A 82 11.90 3.72 -6.60
CA ILE A 82 12.44 2.70 -7.52
C ILE A 82 11.80 2.84 -8.91
N TRP A 83 10.47 2.99 -8.96
CA TRP A 83 9.74 3.12 -10.23
C TRP A 83 10.13 4.35 -11.06
N HIS A 84 10.41 5.46 -10.40
CA HIS A 84 10.71 6.72 -11.08
C HIS A 84 12.21 6.95 -11.34
N TYR A 85 13.07 6.08 -10.82
CA TYR A 85 14.50 6.23 -11.01
C TYR A 85 14.90 5.88 -12.45
N GLN A 86 15.74 6.73 -13.04
CA GLN A 86 16.19 6.61 -14.46
C GLN A 86 17.71 6.60 -14.60
N GLY A 87 18.44 6.46 -13.51
CA GLY A 87 19.91 6.35 -13.58
C GLY A 87 20.35 5.03 -14.18
N GLU A 88 21.58 4.99 -14.67
CA GLU A 88 22.20 3.84 -15.31
C GLU A 88 23.54 3.50 -14.67
N GLY A 89 24.10 2.32 -15.02
CA GLY A 89 25.43 1.91 -14.62
C GLY A 89 25.62 1.76 -13.10
N MET A 90 26.76 2.21 -12.59
CA MET A 90 27.10 2.07 -11.16
C MET A 90 26.16 2.85 -10.25
N SER A 91 25.71 4.04 -10.66
CA SER A 91 24.79 4.85 -9.86
C SER A 91 23.44 4.16 -9.67
N ALA A 92 22.92 3.49 -10.72
CA ALA A 92 21.70 2.70 -10.62
C ALA A 92 21.87 1.53 -9.67
N ARG A 93 22.99 0.83 -9.74
CA ARG A 93 23.27 -0.31 -8.85
C ARG A 93 23.29 0.12 -7.39
N LEU A 94 24.02 1.18 -7.06
CA LEU A 94 24.06 1.73 -5.69
C LEU A 94 22.70 2.23 -5.21
N PHE A 95 21.91 2.86 -6.10
CA PHE A 95 20.57 3.31 -5.77
C PHE A 95 19.66 2.12 -5.41
N TYR A 96 19.62 1.08 -6.26
CA TYR A 96 18.77 -0.09 -6.02
C TYR A 96 19.22 -0.87 -4.79
N ASP A 97 20.53 -1.08 -4.59
CA ASP A 97 21.08 -1.74 -3.41
C ASP A 97 20.66 -1.00 -2.13
N GLY A 98 20.77 0.33 -2.12
CA GLY A 98 20.33 1.16 -0.99
C GLY A 98 18.81 1.05 -0.74
N LYS A 99 17.99 1.08 -1.79
CA LYS A 99 16.53 0.99 -1.67
C LYS A 99 16.05 -0.40 -1.22
N ILE A 100 16.72 -1.47 -1.64
CA ILE A 100 16.44 -2.83 -1.19
C ILE A 100 16.78 -2.95 0.30
N ALA A 101 17.95 -2.44 0.73
CA ALA A 101 18.34 -2.45 2.14
C ALA A 101 17.36 -1.66 3.01
N GLU A 102 16.92 -0.49 2.56
CA GLU A 102 15.91 0.34 3.23
C GLU A 102 14.56 -0.38 3.35
N ALA A 103 14.11 -1.03 2.28
CA ALA A 103 12.87 -1.81 2.29
C ALA A 103 12.93 -2.97 3.31
N ILE A 104 14.04 -3.71 3.34
CA ILE A 104 14.24 -4.80 4.29
C ILE A 104 14.24 -4.26 5.73
N ALA A 105 14.94 -3.15 5.99
CA ALA A 105 14.98 -2.54 7.31
C ALA A 105 13.58 -2.15 7.78
N LEU A 106 12.75 -1.55 6.90
CA LEU A 106 11.36 -1.20 7.22
C LEU A 106 10.51 -2.44 7.51
N ILE A 107 10.67 -3.52 6.76
CA ILE A 107 9.95 -4.78 6.97
C ILE A 107 10.29 -5.37 8.35
N LEU A 108 11.56 -5.37 8.71
CA LEU A 108 12.02 -5.87 10.02
C LEU A 108 11.52 -4.98 11.16
N ALA A 109 11.60 -3.66 11.01
CA ALA A 109 11.07 -2.70 11.98
C ALA A 109 9.54 -2.83 12.15
N TYR A 110 8.82 -3.07 11.06
CA TYR A 110 7.39 -3.32 11.10
C TYR A 110 7.07 -4.53 11.97
N ARG A 111 7.82 -5.62 11.84
CA ARG A 111 7.67 -6.83 12.69
C ARG A 111 7.89 -6.53 14.18
N GLN A 112 8.93 -5.76 14.52
CA GLN A 112 9.22 -5.41 15.91
C GLN A 112 8.09 -4.60 16.56
N ASN A 113 7.50 -3.69 15.80
CA ASN A 113 6.40 -2.83 16.26
C ASN A 113 5.02 -3.52 16.19
N HIS A 114 4.92 -4.66 15.49
CA HIS A 114 3.70 -5.45 15.34
C HIS A 114 4.04 -6.93 15.63
N PRO A 115 4.37 -7.27 16.90
CA PRO A 115 4.69 -8.64 17.27
C PRO A 115 3.55 -9.59 16.90
N THR A 116 3.90 -10.79 16.52
CA THR A 116 2.99 -11.83 16.03
C THR A 116 1.76 -11.97 16.89
N ARG A 117 0.66 -12.11 16.22
CA ARG A 117 -0.74 -12.20 16.62
C ARG A 117 -1.08 -13.27 17.70
N ASP A 118 -0.35 -13.39 18.81
CA ASP A 118 -0.70 -14.39 19.81
C ASP A 118 -1.70 -13.91 20.88
N GLU A 119 -2.05 -12.62 20.94
CA GLU A 119 -2.97 -12.20 22.01
C GLU A 119 -4.26 -11.45 21.61
N LYS A 120 -4.45 -11.07 20.36
CA LYS A 120 -5.76 -10.53 19.91
C LYS A 120 -6.01 -10.81 18.43
N SER A 121 -6.15 -12.06 18.05
CA SER A 121 -6.59 -12.38 16.69
C SER A 121 -7.98 -11.77 16.44
N ILE A 122 -8.06 -10.90 15.42
CA ILE A 122 -9.36 -10.41 14.95
C ILE A 122 -10.14 -11.64 14.49
N SER A 123 -11.38 -11.80 14.93
CA SER A 123 -12.19 -12.94 14.51
C SER A 123 -12.37 -12.94 12.99
N ILE A 124 -12.48 -14.13 12.37
CA ILE A 124 -12.72 -14.25 10.92
C ILE A 124 -13.91 -13.42 10.50
N LYS A 125 -14.97 -13.43 11.30
CA LYS A 125 -16.18 -12.64 11.06
C LYS A 125 -15.91 -11.13 11.09
N ASP A 126 -15.12 -10.65 12.06
CA ASP A 126 -14.73 -9.23 12.10
C ASP A 126 -13.85 -8.84 10.89
N ILE A 127 -12.97 -9.74 10.44
CA ILE A 127 -12.18 -9.51 9.20
C ILE A 127 -13.09 -9.38 7.98
N GLU A 128 -14.11 -10.21 7.85
CA GLU A 128 -15.09 -10.11 6.76
C GLU A 128 -15.81 -8.76 6.77
N TYR A 129 -16.26 -8.30 7.92
CA TYR A 129 -16.89 -6.99 8.06
C TYR A 129 -15.93 -5.84 7.76
N LEU A 130 -14.68 -5.90 8.22
CA LEU A 130 -13.67 -4.89 7.91
C LEU A 130 -13.36 -4.85 6.42
N ASN A 131 -13.31 -6.01 5.76
CA ASN A 131 -13.14 -6.09 4.31
C ASN A 131 -14.34 -5.49 3.56
N ALA A 132 -15.56 -5.68 4.06
CA ALA A 132 -16.76 -5.05 3.50
C ALA A 132 -16.69 -3.51 3.61
N VAL A 133 -16.26 -2.99 4.76
CA VAL A 133 -16.03 -1.53 4.96
C VAL A 133 -14.97 -1.01 3.99
N ALA A 134 -13.84 -1.69 3.87
CA ALA A 134 -12.75 -1.28 2.99
C ALA A 134 -13.17 -1.32 1.50
N SER A 135 -13.95 -2.32 1.11
CA SER A 135 -14.53 -2.41 -0.24
C SER A 135 -15.49 -1.25 -0.50
N TYR A 136 -16.39 -0.98 0.45
CA TYR A 136 -17.33 0.15 0.34
C TYR A 136 -16.61 1.49 0.20
N ILE A 137 -15.57 1.74 1.01
CA ILE A 137 -14.71 2.92 0.87
C ILE A 137 -14.09 2.96 -0.53
N GLY A 138 -13.58 1.82 -1.02
CA GLY A 138 -12.99 1.70 -2.35
C GLY A 138 -13.93 2.09 -3.49
N ASP A 139 -15.23 1.88 -3.32
CA ASP A 139 -16.24 2.19 -4.33
C ASP A 139 -16.82 3.61 -4.20
N HIS A 140 -16.73 4.21 -2.98
CA HIS A 140 -17.43 5.46 -2.65
C HIS A 140 -16.50 6.56 -2.09
N PHE A 141 -15.17 6.41 -2.19
CA PHE A 141 -14.20 7.38 -1.64
C PHE A 141 -14.38 8.82 -2.13
N GLN A 142 -15.03 9.01 -3.27
CA GLN A 142 -15.28 10.32 -3.88
C GLN A 142 -16.34 11.12 -3.12
N THR A 143 -17.19 10.45 -2.36
CA THR A 143 -18.29 11.05 -1.59
C THR A 143 -17.88 11.27 -0.14
N GLU A 144 -18.73 11.96 0.61
CA GLU A 144 -18.60 12.02 2.05
C GLU A 144 -19.07 10.70 2.67
N LEU A 145 -18.17 10.06 3.43
CA LEU A 145 -18.44 8.79 4.09
C LEU A 145 -18.66 9.04 5.58
N SER A 146 -19.89 8.88 6.06
CA SER A 146 -20.17 9.01 7.48
C SER A 146 -19.70 7.78 8.26
N LEU A 147 -19.16 8.02 9.47
CA LEU A 147 -18.75 6.94 10.36
C LEU A 147 -19.93 6.04 10.73
N GLU A 148 -21.11 6.62 10.92
CA GLU A 148 -22.33 5.89 11.22
C GLU A 148 -22.65 4.86 10.12
N HIS A 149 -22.58 5.26 8.86
CA HIS A 149 -22.82 4.34 7.76
C HIS A 149 -21.78 3.20 7.74
N LEU A 150 -20.51 3.51 7.99
CA LEU A 150 -19.45 2.49 8.04
C LEU A 150 -19.63 1.53 9.23
N THR A 151 -20.13 2.00 10.39
CA THR A 151 -20.45 1.12 11.53
C THR A 151 -21.61 0.17 11.23
N ASN A 152 -22.59 0.63 10.45
CA ASN A 152 -23.70 -0.22 10.01
C ASN A 152 -23.21 -1.34 9.08
N ILE A 153 -22.33 -1.02 8.12
CA ILE A 153 -21.70 -2.04 7.25
C ILE A 153 -20.89 -3.04 8.07
N ALA A 154 -20.16 -2.53 9.06
CA ALA A 154 -19.29 -3.38 9.90
C ALA A 154 -20.09 -4.19 10.95
N CYS A 155 -21.37 -3.94 11.15
CA CYS A 155 -22.17 -4.53 12.23
C CYS A 155 -21.48 -4.39 13.61
N MET A 156 -20.78 -3.28 13.86
CA MET A 156 -20.06 -3.04 15.12
C MET A 156 -20.07 -1.56 15.52
N GLY A 157 -19.88 -1.30 16.83
CA GLY A 157 -19.78 0.06 17.34
C GLY A 157 -18.55 0.82 16.84
N SER A 158 -18.61 2.15 16.82
CA SER A 158 -17.57 3.02 16.25
C SER A 158 -16.18 2.85 16.87
N THR A 159 -16.10 2.62 18.17
CA THR A 159 -14.83 2.39 18.88
C THR A 159 -14.20 1.08 18.44
N LYS A 160 -14.98 -0.01 18.38
CA LYS A 160 -14.51 -1.32 17.90
C LYS A 160 -14.07 -1.23 16.45
N LEU A 161 -14.88 -0.62 15.58
CA LEU A 161 -14.54 -0.44 14.18
C LEU A 161 -13.22 0.31 13.99
N LYS A 162 -13.04 1.47 14.63
CA LYS A 162 -11.81 2.25 14.53
C LYS A 162 -10.59 1.47 15.00
N SER A 163 -10.70 0.78 16.13
CA SER A 163 -9.61 -0.03 16.69
C SER A 163 -9.23 -1.18 15.78
N LEU A 164 -10.20 -2.00 15.38
CA LEU A 164 -9.96 -3.17 14.55
C LEU A 164 -9.55 -2.77 13.12
N PHE A 165 -10.10 -1.68 12.57
CA PHE A 165 -9.70 -1.18 11.27
C PHE A 165 -8.23 -0.75 11.27
N LYS A 166 -7.80 0.01 12.31
CA LYS A 166 -6.40 0.39 12.47
C LYS A 166 -5.49 -0.84 12.66
N GLN A 167 -5.93 -1.82 13.42
CA GLN A 167 -5.20 -3.07 13.61
C GLN A 167 -5.07 -3.88 12.31
N GLN A 168 -6.13 -3.95 11.49
CA GLN A 168 -6.17 -4.74 10.25
C GLN A 168 -5.45 -4.04 9.08
N TYR A 169 -5.58 -2.71 8.96
CA TYR A 169 -5.10 -1.94 7.81
C TYR A 169 -3.90 -1.03 8.14
N GLY A 170 -3.44 -0.98 9.40
CA GLY A 170 -2.30 -0.18 9.82
C GLY A 170 -2.55 1.33 9.88
N CYS A 171 -3.71 1.80 9.46
CA CYS A 171 -4.08 3.22 9.40
C CYS A 171 -5.51 3.46 9.86
N THR A 172 -5.83 4.71 10.18
CA THR A 172 -7.20 5.12 10.48
C THR A 172 -8.09 5.09 9.22
N ILE A 173 -9.39 4.98 9.41
CA ILE A 173 -10.38 5.04 8.31
C ILE A 173 -10.20 6.32 7.47
N SER A 174 -9.96 7.47 8.11
CA SER A 174 -9.77 8.75 7.42
C SER A 174 -8.49 8.78 6.57
N GLU A 175 -7.40 8.22 7.08
CA GLU A 175 -6.15 8.06 6.33
C GLU A 175 -6.34 7.11 5.16
N TYR A 176 -7.04 6.00 5.35
CA TYR A 176 -7.36 5.06 4.30
C TYR A 176 -8.16 5.70 3.16
N ILE A 177 -9.22 6.47 3.48
CA ILE A 177 -10.00 7.22 2.50
C ILE A 177 -9.11 8.23 1.75
N ARG A 178 -8.28 8.98 2.48
CA ARG A 178 -7.35 9.95 1.88
C ARG A 178 -6.40 9.29 0.88
N GLN A 179 -5.83 8.15 1.23
CA GLN A 179 -4.93 7.42 0.34
C GLN A 179 -5.65 6.91 -0.91
N ARG A 180 -6.86 6.37 -0.77
CA ARG A 180 -7.67 5.96 -1.93
C ARG A 180 -7.90 7.12 -2.89
N ARG A 181 -8.20 8.31 -2.36
CA ARG A 181 -8.35 9.53 -3.16
C ARG A 181 -7.06 9.91 -3.88
N LEU A 182 -5.93 9.90 -3.19
CA LEU A 182 -4.64 10.27 -3.77
C LEU A 182 -4.16 9.25 -4.82
N SER A 183 -4.32 7.96 -4.58
CA SER A 183 -4.02 6.92 -5.58
C SER A 183 -4.86 7.09 -6.85
N HIS A 184 -6.14 7.45 -6.71
CA HIS A 184 -6.97 7.74 -7.88
C HIS A 184 -6.54 9.03 -8.60
N ALA A 185 -6.09 10.05 -7.85
CA ALA A 185 -5.54 11.26 -8.42
C ALA A 185 -4.28 10.99 -9.28
N GLU A 186 -3.38 10.12 -8.81
CA GLU A 186 -2.19 9.72 -9.57
C GLU A 186 -2.59 9.15 -10.95
N MET A 187 -3.58 8.27 -10.97
CA MET A 187 -4.10 7.72 -12.21
C MET A 187 -4.66 8.82 -13.14
N LEU A 188 -5.50 9.73 -12.61
CA LEU A 188 -6.09 10.81 -13.39
C LEU A 188 -5.03 11.79 -13.90
N LEU A 189 -4.01 12.08 -13.13
CA LEU A 189 -2.90 12.95 -13.53
C LEU A 189 -2.16 12.41 -14.76
N VAL A 190 -2.01 11.11 -14.86
CA VAL A 190 -1.31 10.45 -15.96
C VAL A 190 -2.21 10.24 -17.18
N SER A 191 -3.45 9.80 -16.95
CA SER A 191 -4.35 9.31 -18.01
C SER A 191 -5.31 10.35 -18.59
N THR A 192 -5.42 11.55 -17.98
CA THR A 192 -6.39 12.57 -18.41
C THR A 192 -5.77 13.97 -18.48
N ASP A 193 -6.40 14.85 -19.27
CA ASP A 193 -6.05 16.28 -19.33
C ASP A 193 -6.86 17.14 -18.35
N PHE A 194 -7.49 16.52 -17.37
CA PHE A 194 -8.25 17.25 -16.36
C PHE A 194 -7.38 18.29 -15.66
N THR A 195 -7.98 19.46 -15.41
CA THR A 195 -7.36 20.49 -14.56
C THR A 195 -7.22 19.99 -13.14
N MET A 196 -6.33 20.61 -12.34
CA MET A 196 -6.15 20.24 -10.92
C MET A 196 -7.45 20.38 -10.13
N MET A 197 -8.29 21.36 -10.49
CA MET A 197 -9.61 21.55 -9.88
C MET A 197 -10.57 20.41 -10.23
N GLN A 198 -10.60 19.99 -11.49
CA GLN A 198 -11.43 18.85 -11.92
C GLN A 198 -10.99 17.56 -11.22
N ILE A 199 -9.68 17.29 -11.14
CA ILE A 199 -9.17 16.12 -10.43
C ILE A 199 -9.58 16.17 -8.96
N ALA A 200 -9.32 17.30 -8.27
CA ALA A 200 -9.69 17.48 -6.88
C ALA A 200 -11.18 17.15 -6.65
N LYS A 201 -12.06 17.71 -7.47
CA LYS A 201 -13.51 17.47 -7.39
C LYS A 201 -13.86 16.00 -7.64
N THR A 202 -13.26 15.37 -8.66
CA THR A 202 -13.50 13.97 -9.01
C THR A 202 -13.13 13.01 -7.89
N ILE A 203 -12.08 13.31 -7.12
CA ILE A 203 -11.62 12.46 -6.01
C ILE A 203 -12.21 12.86 -4.65
N GLY A 204 -13.18 13.80 -4.61
CA GLY A 204 -13.91 14.18 -3.41
C GLY A 204 -13.20 15.21 -2.51
N TYR A 205 -12.31 16.04 -3.08
CA TYR A 205 -11.78 17.22 -2.38
C TYR A 205 -12.62 18.46 -2.68
N SER A 206 -12.87 19.25 -1.65
CA SER A 206 -13.63 20.51 -1.78
C SER A 206 -12.86 21.60 -2.53
N ASN A 207 -11.51 21.56 -2.49
CA ASN A 207 -10.67 22.52 -3.20
C ASN A 207 -9.34 21.91 -3.65
N ALA A 208 -8.77 22.49 -4.69
CA ALA A 208 -7.50 22.03 -5.28
C ALA A 208 -6.28 22.30 -4.38
N GLY A 209 -6.33 23.30 -3.52
CA GLY A 209 -5.22 23.64 -2.61
C GLY A 209 -4.98 22.55 -1.59
N ARG A 210 -6.05 22.07 -0.91
CA ARG A 210 -5.97 20.97 0.02
C ARG A 210 -5.53 19.67 -0.67
N PHE A 211 -6.07 19.39 -1.83
CA PHE A 211 -5.63 18.27 -2.66
C PHE A 211 -4.13 18.35 -2.95
N ALA A 212 -3.63 19.51 -3.43
CA ALA A 212 -2.22 19.68 -3.77
C ALA A 212 -1.30 19.53 -2.55
N HIS A 213 -1.73 20.04 -1.37
CA HIS A 213 -1.01 19.86 -0.12
C HIS A 213 -0.90 18.39 0.26
N ASP A 214 -2.03 17.67 0.35
CA ASP A 214 -2.06 16.27 0.75
C ASP A 214 -1.32 15.37 -0.25
N PHE A 215 -1.42 15.70 -1.55
CA PHE A 215 -0.71 14.99 -2.61
C PHE A 215 0.80 15.16 -2.50
N LYS A 216 1.28 16.41 -2.28
CA LYS A 216 2.71 16.66 -2.07
C LYS A 216 3.23 15.97 -0.82
N GLN A 217 2.47 15.97 0.26
CA GLN A 217 2.83 15.26 1.49
C GLN A 217 2.97 13.75 1.26
N SER A 218 2.12 13.17 0.42
CA SER A 218 2.12 11.73 0.11
C SER A 218 3.18 11.32 -0.91
N THR A 219 3.42 12.15 -1.94
CA THR A 219 4.26 11.76 -3.11
C THR A 219 5.58 12.50 -3.18
N GLY A 220 5.77 13.54 -2.37
CA GLY A 220 6.92 14.44 -2.43
C GLY A 220 6.84 15.51 -3.53
N LEU A 221 5.91 15.41 -4.48
CA LEU A 221 5.76 16.29 -5.63
C LEU A 221 4.39 16.98 -5.64
N LEU A 222 4.33 18.20 -6.15
CA LEU A 222 3.05 18.82 -6.48
C LEU A 222 2.35 18.04 -7.61
N PRO A 223 1.01 18.01 -7.67
CA PRO A 223 0.28 17.28 -8.72
C PRO A 223 0.69 17.66 -10.14
N ALA A 224 0.99 18.95 -10.40
CA ALA A 224 1.45 19.42 -11.70
C ALA A 224 2.86 18.92 -12.05
N GLU A 225 3.76 18.87 -11.07
CA GLU A 225 5.11 18.33 -11.21
C GLU A 225 5.06 16.82 -11.48
N TYR A 226 4.22 16.11 -10.73
CA TYR A 226 4.00 14.68 -10.91
C TYR A 226 3.47 14.36 -12.31
N ARG A 227 2.47 15.11 -12.82
CA ARG A 227 1.97 14.99 -14.19
C ARG A 227 3.07 15.18 -15.22
N LYS A 228 3.87 16.24 -15.07
CA LYS A 228 4.98 16.53 -15.99
C LYS A 228 6.03 15.42 -15.99
N ALA A 229 6.38 14.90 -14.84
CA ALA A 229 7.35 13.82 -14.72
C ALA A 229 6.84 12.51 -15.31
N ALA A 230 5.57 12.15 -15.04
CA ALA A 230 4.98 10.89 -15.50
C ALA A 230 4.66 10.85 -17.01
N ARG A 231 4.47 12.02 -17.65
CA ARG A 231 4.16 12.11 -19.10
C ARG A 231 5.39 12.36 -19.97
N LYS A 232 6.56 12.57 -19.38
CA LYS A 232 7.83 12.69 -20.13
C LYS A 232 8.38 11.35 -20.62
N LYS A 233 7.67 10.27 -20.37
CA LYS A 233 7.89 8.94 -20.94
C LYS A 233 6.98 8.76 -22.14
#